data_f5a818983ea5371eaa1c06c747479a30
#
_entry.id   f5a818983ea5371eaa1c06c747479a30
#
_cell.length_a   1.000
_cell.length_b   1.000
_cell.length_c   1.000
_cell.angle_alpha   90.00
_cell.angle_beta   90.00
_cell.angle_gamma   90.00
#
_symmetry.space_group_name_H-M   'P 1'
#
loop_
_entity.id
_entity.type
_entity.pdbx_description
1 polymer ?
#
loop_
_entity_poly.entity_id
_entity_poly.type
_entity_poly.pdbx_seq_one_letter_code
_entity_poly.pdbx_strand_id
1 'polypeptide(L)'
;ESKEKLFDQFPPVSTQEWKEKVVADLKGADFDKKLVWRTNEGFNVNPMYRAEDIANLSTTDSLPGEYPYVRGTRADNNWLVRQDIKVTDVKEANVKALDILKKGVESLGFEIAKDLISVENLKTLLHGIDVENVELNFSTCMKSTVKLAETVAAYFKTTPADLTKVSGSIRFNPFKRMLTKGRDFADYADQAVAVIDAVKE
;
A
#
# COMPACT_ATOMS: atom_id res chain seq x y z
N GLU A 1 22.07 -31.50 -22.16
CA GLU A 1 23.08 -30.85 -21.31
C GLU A 1 22.58 -30.85 -19.87
N SER A 2 23.22 -31.64 -18.97
CA SER A 2 22.91 -31.58 -17.55
C SER A 2 23.35 -30.21 -17.06
N LYS A 3 22.40 -29.38 -16.65
CA LYS A 3 22.72 -28.12 -15.98
C LYS A 3 23.38 -28.46 -14.66
N GLU A 4 24.64 -28.12 -14.52
CA GLU A 4 25.38 -28.19 -13.29
C GLU A 4 24.65 -27.35 -12.24
N LYS A 5 24.32 -27.95 -11.08
CA LYS A 5 23.62 -27.21 -10.04
C LYS A 5 24.56 -26.23 -9.37
N LEU A 6 24.11 -25.00 -9.18
CA LEU A 6 24.81 -24.03 -8.36
C LEU A 6 24.99 -24.60 -6.95
N PHE A 7 26.18 -24.48 -6.39
CA PHE A 7 26.51 -24.93 -5.02
C PHE A 7 26.66 -26.44 -4.78
N ASP A 8 26.71 -27.27 -5.84
CA ASP A 8 26.96 -28.73 -5.68
C ASP A 8 28.30 -29.02 -4.98
N GLN A 9 29.26 -28.09 -5.04
CA GLN A 9 30.55 -28.16 -4.33
C GLN A 9 30.45 -27.91 -2.81
N PHE A 10 29.30 -27.45 -2.31
CA PHE A 10 29.07 -27.20 -0.89
C PHE A 10 28.18 -28.32 -0.32
N PRO A 11 28.71 -29.23 0.49
CA PRO A 11 27.88 -30.28 1.08
C PRO A 11 26.83 -29.67 2.02
N PRO A 12 25.63 -30.24 2.10
CA PRO A 12 24.60 -29.79 3.02
C PRO A 12 25.07 -29.97 4.47
N VAL A 13 24.94 -28.92 5.27
CA VAL A 13 25.24 -28.92 6.71
C VAL A 13 23.93 -29.17 7.47
N SER A 14 23.93 -30.12 8.41
CA SER A 14 22.75 -30.41 9.25
C SER A 14 22.48 -29.29 10.25
N THR A 15 21.24 -29.21 10.76
CA THR A 15 20.88 -28.27 11.83
C THR A 15 21.68 -28.50 13.09
N GLN A 16 21.99 -29.78 13.40
CA GLN A 16 22.80 -30.16 14.54
C GLN A 16 24.23 -29.62 14.43
N GLU A 17 24.90 -29.88 13.30
CA GLU A 17 26.26 -29.37 13.05
C GLU A 17 26.32 -27.84 13.09
N TRP A 18 25.34 -27.17 12.51
CA TRP A 18 25.22 -25.71 12.59
C TRP A 18 25.10 -25.23 14.05
N LYS A 19 24.23 -25.86 14.84
CA LYS A 19 24.00 -25.50 16.24
C LYS A 19 25.24 -25.73 17.10
N GLU A 20 25.94 -26.85 16.90
CA GLU A 20 27.19 -27.14 17.60
C GLU A 20 28.26 -26.11 17.31
N LYS A 21 28.40 -25.68 16.05
CA LYS A 21 29.32 -24.61 15.65
C LYS A 21 28.97 -23.28 16.32
N VAL A 22 27.70 -22.90 16.32
CA VAL A 22 27.23 -21.66 16.97
C VAL A 22 27.52 -21.70 18.47
N VAL A 23 27.21 -22.79 19.16
CA VAL A 23 27.47 -22.93 20.60
C VAL A 23 28.98 -22.84 20.89
N ALA A 24 29.83 -23.43 20.04
CA ALA A 24 31.28 -23.31 20.19
C ALA A 24 31.75 -21.84 20.03
N ASP A 25 31.21 -21.13 19.04
CA ASP A 25 31.53 -19.74 18.78
C ASP A 25 31.03 -18.77 19.88
N LEU A 26 29.98 -19.15 20.60
CA LEU A 26 29.46 -18.42 21.77
C LEU A 26 30.35 -18.52 23.02
N LYS A 27 31.40 -19.39 23.01
CA LYS A 27 32.37 -19.52 24.10
C LYS A 27 31.76 -19.69 25.49
N GLY A 28 30.72 -20.53 25.60
CA GLY A 28 30.04 -20.81 26.86
C GLY A 28 28.86 -19.87 27.20
N ALA A 29 28.55 -18.88 26.35
CA ALA A 29 27.33 -18.10 26.50
C ALA A 29 26.12 -18.93 26.11
N ASP A 30 25.01 -18.70 26.82
CA ASP A 30 23.73 -19.38 26.58
C ASP A 30 23.14 -18.97 25.22
N PHE A 31 22.79 -19.95 24.38
CA PHE A 31 22.25 -19.75 23.03
C PHE A 31 20.95 -18.96 23.06
N ASP A 32 20.01 -19.36 23.90
CA ASP A 32 18.66 -18.76 23.92
C ASP A 32 18.69 -17.31 24.43
N LYS A 33 19.57 -17.03 25.40
CA LYS A 33 19.72 -15.67 25.93
C LYS A 33 20.41 -14.71 24.95
N LYS A 34 21.28 -15.21 24.09
CA LYS A 34 22.08 -14.38 23.18
C LYS A 34 21.49 -14.23 21.81
N LEU A 35 20.83 -15.24 21.27
CA LEU A 35 20.44 -15.31 19.87
C LEU A 35 18.92 -15.38 19.65
N VAL A 36 18.16 -15.86 20.64
CA VAL A 36 16.69 -15.92 20.50
C VAL A 36 16.08 -14.59 20.93
N TRP A 37 15.41 -13.94 19.97
CA TRP A 37 14.70 -12.71 20.26
C TRP A 37 13.32 -13.01 20.85
N ARG A 38 13.09 -12.52 22.06
CA ARG A 38 11.79 -12.57 22.73
C ARG A 38 11.02 -11.32 22.39
N THR A 39 9.94 -11.47 21.63
CA THR A 39 9.14 -10.34 21.18
C THR A 39 8.19 -9.86 22.28
N ASN A 40 7.76 -8.60 22.20
CA ASN A 40 6.76 -8.06 23.11
C ASN A 40 5.37 -8.69 22.92
N GLU A 41 5.13 -9.28 21.76
CA GLU A 41 3.90 -10.00 21.39
C GLU A 41 3.81 -11.39 22.00
N GLY A 42 4.85 -11.85 22.71
CA GLY A 42 4.85 -13.11 23.49
C GLY A 42 5.29 -14.35 22.71
N PHE A 43 5.94 -14.22 21.57
CA PHE A 43 6.58 -15.33 20.86
C PHE A 43 8.09 -15.11 20.71
N ASN A 44 8.80 -16.19 20.44
CA ASN A 44 10.25 -16.17 20.25
C ASN A 44 10.60 -16.27 18.76
N VAL A 45 11.60 -15.51 18.34
CA VAL A 45 12.17 -15.57 16.99
C VAL A 45 13.56 -16.20 17.09
N ASN A 46 13.75 -17.31 16.41
CA ASN A 46 15.05 -17.99 16.33
C ASN A 46 16.00 -17.27 15.38
N PRO A 47 17.33 -17.40 15.57
CA PRO A 47 18.31 -16.75 14.69
C PRO A 47 18.34 -17.34 13.27
N MET A 48 17.81 -18.54 13.08
CA MET A 48 17.74 -19.23 11.79
C MET A 48 16.53 -20.17 11.75
N TYR A 49 15.89 -20.24 10.59
CA TYR A 49 14.83 -21.18 10.27
C TYR A 49 15.20 -21.98 9.02
N ARG A 50 14.81 -23.26 8.99
CA ARG A 50 15.11 -24.21 7.92
C ARG A 50 13.83 -24.91 7.43
N ALA A 51 13.96 -25.74 6.40
CA ALA A 51 12.82 -26.47 5.81
C ALA A 51 12.06 -27.33 6.84
N GLU A 52 12.76 -27.89 7.83
CA GLU A 52 12.18 -28.70 8.90
C GLU A 52 11.24 -27.88 9.82
N ASP A 53 11.49 -26.58 10.00
CA ASP A 53 10.65 -25.72 10.84
C ASP A 53 9.29 -25.43 10.19
N ILE A 54 9.20 -25.51 8.89
CA ILE A 54 7.98 -25.25 8.11
C ILE A 54 7.31 -26.53 7.61
N ALA A 55 7.91 -27.71 7.82
CA ALA A 55 7.44 -28.98 7.26
C ALA A 55 5.99 -29.35 7.66
N ASN A 56 5.55 -28.88 8.84
CA ASN A 56 4.22 -29.14 9.36
C ASN A 56 3.21 -28.00 9.14
N LEU A 57 3.59 -26.96 8.41
CA LEU A 57 2.70 -25.83 8.14
C LEU A 57 1.82 -26.15 6.92
N SER A 58 0.51 -26.14 7.10
CA SER A 58 -0.47 -26.40 6.03
C SER A 58 -0.53 -25.30 4.96
N THR A 59 0.19 -24.20 5.16
CA THR A 59 0.15 -22.99 4.30
C THR A 59 1.37 -22.86 3.40
N THR A 60 2.36 -23.77 3.49
CA THR A 60 3.61 -23.68 2.71
C THR A 60 3.40 -23.87 1.22
N ASP A 61 2.40 -24.65 0.83
CA ASP A 61 2.12 -24.99 -0.58
C ASP A 61 1.17 -24.01 -1.26
N SER A 62 0.64 -23.01 -0.50
CA SER A 62 -0.24 -21.99 -1.06
C SER A 62 0.52 -21.07 -2.02
N LEU A 63 -0.02 -20.87 -3.22
CA LEU A 63 0.50 -19.91 -4.19
C LEU A 63 0.04 -18.47 -3.86
N PRO A 64 0.73 -17.44 -4.37
CA PRO A 64 0.23 -16.08 -4.30
C PRO A 64 -1.16 -15.96 -4.94
N GLY A 65 -2.08 -15.26 -4.29
CA GLY A 65 -3.46 -15.11 -4.76
C GLY A 65 -4.40 -16.26 -4.41
N GLU A 66 -3.93 -17.34 -3.80
CA GLU A 66 -4.74 -18.48 -3.36
C GLU A 66 -5.10 -18.39 -1.87
N TYR A 67 -6.32 -18.84 -1.54
CA TYR A 67 -6.74 -18.97 -0.14
C TYR A 67 -5.83 -19.95 0.60
N PRO A 68 -5.39 -19.69 1.84
CA PRO A 68 -5.79 -18.61 2.76
C PRO A 68 -5.00 -17.28 2.63
N TYR A 69 -4.44 -16.98 1.49
CA TYR A 69 -3.76 -15.73 1.15
C TYR A 69 -2.51 -15.41 1.98
N VAL A 70 -1.83 -16.41 2.48
CA VAL A 70 -0.59 -16.26 3.29
C VAL A 70 0.55 -15.62 2.52
N ARG A 71 0.51 -15.69 1.19
CA ARG A 71 1.49 -15.09 0.28
C ARG A 71 0.95 -13.87 -0.46
N GLY A 72 -0.15 -13.27 0.03
CA GLY A 72 -0.81 -12.12 -0.55
C GLY A 72 -2.01 -12.47 -1.42
N THR A 73 -2.83 -11.46 -1.66
CA THR A 73 -4.11 -11.58 -2.39
C THR A 73 -3.96 -11.51 -3.91
N ARG A 74 -2.75 -11.26 -4.44
CA ARG A 74 -2.47 -11.16 -5.88
C ARG A 74 -1.61 -12.32 -6.34
N ALA A 75 -1.96 -12.86 -7.52
CA ALA A 75 -1.21 -13.93 -8.18
C ALA A 75 0.07 -13.42 -8.86
N ASP A 76 0.13 -12.14 -9.16
CA ASP A 76 1.23 -11.49 -9.89
C ASP A 76 1.75 -10.22 -9.19
N ASN A 77 2.78 -9.62 -9.78
CA ASN A 77 3.41 -8.39 -9.30
C ASN A 77 2.91 -7.14 -10.05
N ASN A 78 1.71 -7.18 -10.60
CA ASN A 78 1.13 -6.06 -11.33
C ASN A 78 0.54 -5.00 -10.36
N TRP A 79 1.40 -4.26 -9.69
CA TRP A 79 1.03 -3.10 -8.88
C TRP A 79 1.29 -1.80 -9.62
N LEU A 80 0.53 -0.76 -9.32
CA LEU A 80 0.73 0.56 -9.88
C LEU A 80 1.81 1.33 -9.12
N VAL A 81 2.68 2.01 -9.85
CA VAL A 81 3.66 2.95 -9.28
C VAL A 81 2.94 4.27 -8.99
N ARG A 82 2.82 4.60 -7.70
CA ARG A 82 2.08 5.79 -7.25
C ARG A 82 3.01 6.89 -6.75
N GLN A 83 2.66 8.14 -7.10
CA GLN A 83 3.27 9.32 -6.50
C GLN A 83 2.21 10.33 -6.05
N ASP A 84 2.35 10.82 -4.82
CA ASP A 84 1.48 11.84 -4.25
C ASP A 84 2.07 13.24 -4.50
N ILE A 85 1.19 14.20 -4.85
CA ILE A 85 1.50 15.60 -5.12
C ILE A 85 0.68 16.45 -4.16
N LYS A 86 1.34 17.30 -3.37
CA LYS A 86 0.67 18.32 -2.58
C LYS A 86 0.35 19.52 -3.49
N VAL A 87 -0.93 19.81 -3.66
CA VAL A 87 -1.42 20.86 -4.54
C VAL A 87 -1.48 22.18 -3.76
N THR A 88 -0.47 23.01 -3.95
CA THR A 88 -0.40 24.40 -3.46
C THR A 88 -0.67 25.40 -4.58
N ASP A 89 -0.29 25.05 -5.80
CA ASP A 89 -0.65 25.69 -7.05
C ASP A 89 -1.12 24.62 -8.03
N VAL A 90 -2.25 24.87 -8.69
CA VAL A 90 -2.92 23.88 -9.54
C VAL A 90 -2.17 23.63 -10.84
N LYS A 91 -1.59 24.70 -11.44
CA LYS A 91 -0.84 24.61 -12.70
C LYS A 91 0.51 23.94 -12.50
N GLU A 92 1.23 24.31 -11.44
CA GLU A 92 2.50 23.64 -11.10
C GLU A 92 2.29 22.17 -10.80
N ALA A 93 1.21 21.82 -10.06
CA ALA A 93 0.87 20.43 -9.77
C ALA A 93 0.53 19.64 -11.05
N ASN A 94 -0.17 20.22 -12.01
CA ASN A 94 -0.42 19.59 -13.32
C ASN A 94 0.87 19.35 -14.09
N VAL A 95 1.75 20.35 -14.20
CA VAL A 95 3.05 20.22 -14.88
C VAL A 95 3.87 19.07 -14.24
N LYS A 96 3.92 19.01 -12.91
CA LYS A 96 4.58 17.93 -12.19
C LYS A 96 3.94 16.58 -12.46
N ALA A 97 2.61 16.49 -12.47
CA ALA A 97 1.89 15.26 -12.75
C ALA A 97 2.22 14.71 -14.14
N LEU A 98 2.19 15.57 -15.16
CA LEU A 98 2.53 15.18 -16.53
C LEU A 98 4.01 14.76 -16.68
N ASP A 99 4.92 15.37 -15.93
CA ASP A 99 6.33 14.99 -15.95
C ASP A 99 6.55 13.61 -15.34
N ILE A 100 5.96 13.32 -14.19
CA ILE A 100 6.15 12.02 -13.51
C ILE A 100 5.45 10.88 -14.23
N LEU A 101 4.31 11.11 -14.89
CA LEU A 101 3.65 10.13 -15.76
C LEU A 101 4.58 9.69 -16.91
N LYS A 102 5.33 10.61 -17.52
CA LYS A 102 6.33 10.29 -18.54
C LYS A 102 7.51 9.47 -17.99
N LYS A 103 7.68 9.43 -16.68
CA LYS A 103 8.74 8.68 -15.97
C LYS A 103 8.27 7.34 -15.41
N GLY A 104 7.07 6.90 -15.78
CA GLY A 104 6.55 5.58 -15.41
C GLY A 104 5.68 5.54 -14.16
N VAL A 105 5.21 6.68 -13.67
CA VAL A 105 4.14 6.70 -12.65
C VAL A 105 2.82 6.38 -13.32
N GLU A 106 1.99 5.55 -12.68
CA GLU A 106 0.71 5.04 -13.20
C GLU A 106 -0.47 5.44 -12.30
N SER A 107 -0.18 5.86 -11.07
CA SER A 107 -1.17 6.28 -10.09
C SER A 107 -0.76 7.63 -9.49
N LEU A 108 -1.66 8.62 -9.55
CA LEU A 108 -1.46 9.96 -9.02
C LEU A 108 -2.28 10.17 -7.74
N GLY A 109 -1.64 10.69 -6.70
CA GLY A 109 -2.34 11.18 -5.51
C GLY A 109 -2.28 12.71 -5.45
N PHE A 110 -3.42 13.37 -5.28
CA PHE A 110 -3.51 14.82 -5.14
C PHE A 110 -4.00 15.18 -3.74
N GLU A 111 -3.15 15.80 -2.93
CA GLU A 111 -3.54 16.43 -1.68
C GLU A 111 -3.94 17.90 -1.96
N ILE A 112 -5.26 18.16 -2.04
CA ILE A 112 -5.81 19.44 -2.47
C ILE A 112 -6.14 20.29 -1.23
N ALA A 113 -5.64 21.53 -1.18
CA ALA A 113 -6.02 22.50 -0.16
C ALA A 113 -7.50 22.87 -0.29
N LYS A 114 -8.18 23.09 0.85
CA LYS A 114 -9.64 23.30 0.92
C LYS A 114 -10.17 24.44 0.03
N ASP A 115 -9.40 25.49 -0.13
CA ASP A 115 -9.67 26.69 -0.91
C ASP A 115 -9.47 26.48 -2.42
N LEU A 116 -8.77 25.42 -2.81
CA LEU A 116 -8.55 25.03 -4.20
C LEU A 116 -9.60 24.03 -4.73
N ILE A 117 -10.54 23.58 -3.89
CA ILE A 117 -11.57 22.61 -4.29
C ILE A 117 -12.65 23.32 -5.13
N SER A 118 -12.54 23.19 -6.46
CA SER A 118 -13.51 23.64 -7.45
C SER A 118 -13.38 22.84 -8.76
N VAL A 119 -14.44 22.78 -9.56
CA VAL A 119 -14.45 22.08 -10.85
C VAL A 119 -13.44 22.69 -11.82
N GLU A 120 -13.29 24.01 -11.84
CA GLU A 120 -12.31 24.71 -12.68
C GLU A 120 -10.87 24.33 -12.33
N ASN A 121 -10.58 24.24 -11.04
CA ASN A 121 -9.27 23.82 -10.58
C ASN A 121 -9.00 22.35 -10.92
N LEU A 122 -10.00 21.46 -10.82
CA LEU A 122 -9.85 20.07 -11.27
C LEU A 122 -9.63 19.99 -12.79
N LYS A 123 -10.35 20.79 -13.61
CA LYS A 123 -10.10 20.87 -15.05
C LYS A 123 -8.65 21.26 -15.35
N THR A 124 -8.10 22.22 -14.62
CA THR A 124 -6.72 22.67 -14.77
C THR A 124 -5.73 21.59 -14.28
N LEU A 125 -6.00 21.00 -13.12
CA LEU A 125 -5.14 19.99 -12.50
C LEU A 125 -5.03 18.72 -13.35
N LEU A 126 -6.12 18.29 -13.96
CA LEU A 126 -6.20 17.06 -14.74
C LEU A 126 -6.04 17.30 -16.25
N HIS A 127 -5.77 18.53 -16.67
CA HIS A 127 -5.57 18.85 -18.09
C HIS A 127 -4.42 18.02 -18.69
N GLY A 128 -4.72 17.30 -19.78
CA GLY A 128 -3.74 16.48 -20.50
C GLY A 128 -3.40 15.13 -19.82
N ILE A 129 -4.04 14.79 -18.69
CA ILE A 129 -3.92 13.48 -18.06
C ILE A 129 -4.96 12.55 -18.66
N ASP A 130 -4.54 11.35 -19.06
CA ASP A 130 -5.43 10.28 -19.51
C ASP A 130 -6.11 9.62 -18.30
N VAL A 131 -7.29 10.14 -17.96
CA VAL A 131 -8.04 9.73 -16.76
C VAL A 131 -8.61 8.30 -16.84
N GLU A 132 -8.63 7.68 -18.03
CA GLU A 132 -9.08 6.30 -18.21
C GLU A 132 -7.96 5.29 -17.94
N ASN A 133 -6.69 5.70 -18.06
CA ASN A 133 -5.53 4.82 -17.91
C ASN A 133 -4.64 5.19 -16.71
N VAL A 134 -4.88 6.32 -16.05
CA VAL A 134 -4.15 6.74 -14.85
C VAL A 134 -5.07 6.65 -13.65
N GLU A 135 -4.66 5.92 -12.61
CA GLU A 135 -5.40 5.88 -11.35
C GLU A 135 -5.30 7.24 -10.62
N LEU A 136 -6.44 7.80 -10.23
CA LEU A 136 -6.53 9.12 -9.62
C LEU A 136 -7.00 9.05 -8.17
N ASN A 137 -6.18 9.54 -7.26
CA ASN A 137 -6.47 9.51 -5.84
C ASN A 137 -6.51 10.92 -5.26
N PHE A 138 -7.58 11.27 -4.57
CA PHE A 138 -7.77 12.62 -4.04
C PHE A 138 -7.83 12.63 -2.52
N SER A 139 -7.24 13.63 -1.92
CA SER A 139 -7.30 13.86 -0.48
C SER A 139 -7.36 15.34 -0.15
N THR A 140 -7.96 15.65 0.99
CA THR A 140 -8.03 16.99 1.55
C THR A 140 -8.18 16.93 3.07
N CYS A 141 -8.34 18.07 3.74
CA CYS A 141 -8.73 18.06 5.15
C CYS A 141 -10.11 17.44 5.33
N MET A 142 -10.31 16.68 6.41
CA MET A 142 -11.51 15.88 6.64
C MET A 142 -12.82 16.68 6.51
N LYS A 143 -12.86 17.92 7.01
CA LYS A 143 -14.06 18.78 6.94
C LYS A 143 -14.48 19.14 5.52
N SER A 144 -13.58 19.03 4.55
CA SER A 144 -13.82 19.39 3.14
C SER A 144 -13.93 18.16 2.24
N THR A 145 -13.91 16.94 2.79
CA THR A 145 -13.92 15.72 1.97
C THR A 145 -15.24 15.55 1.22
N VAL A 146 -16.39 15.89 1.83
CA VAL A 146 -17.70 15.85 1.15
C VAL A 146 -17.68 16.81 -0.07
N LYS A 147 -17.27 18.06 0.14
CA LYS A 147 -17.14 19.02 -0.96
C LYS A 147 -16.19 18.53 -2.06
N LEU A 148 -15.08 17.89 -1.67
CA LEU A 148 -14.15 17.30 -2.64
C LEU A 148 -14.83 16.19 -3.46
N ALA A 149 -15.57 15.28 -2.81
CA ALA A 149 -16.28 14.20 -3.48
C ALA A 149 -17.32 14.72 -4.48
N GLU A 150 -18.15 15.68 -4.06
CA GLU A 150 -19.13 16.36 -4.93
C GLU A 150 -18.45 17.06 -6.12
N THR A 151 -17.30 17.69 -5.87
CA THR A 151 -16.55 18.42 -6.92
C THR A 151 -15.94 17.44 -7.94
N VAL A 152 -15.40 16.31 -7.47
CA VAL A 152 -14.84 15.24 -8.33
C VAL A 152 -15.96 14.63 -9.17
N ALA A 153 -17.11 14.30 -8.56
CA ALA A 153 -18.26 13.77 -9.28
C ALA A 153 -18.77 14.77 -10.34
N ALA A 154 -18.90 16.08 -9.99
CA ALA A 154 -19.30 17.12 -10.92
C ALA A 154 -18.30 17.29 -12.09
N TYR A 155 -17.00 17.16 -11.84
CA TYR A 155 -15.98 17.18 -12.88
C TYR A 155 -16.17 16.03 -13.87
N PHE A 156 -16.29 14.78 -13.38
CA PHE A 156 -16.42 13.61 -14.23
C PHE A 156 -17.75 13.58 -15.00
N LYS A 157 -18.86 14.11 -14.45
CA LYS A 157 -20.12 14.27 -15.19
C LYS A 157 -19.98 15.18 -16.44
N THR A 158 -18.97 16.06 -16.49
CA THR A 158 -18.73 16.97 -17.62
C THR A 158 -17.53 16.54 -18.49
N THR A 159 -16.82 15.51 -18.11
CA THR A 159 -15.63 15.03 -18.82
C THR A 159 -16.02 13.96 -19.84
N PRO A 160 -15.56 14.04 -21.11
CA PRO A 160 -15.87 13.07 -22.14
C PRO A 160 -15.03 11.80 -22.02
N ALA A 161 -15.04 11.19 -20.83
CA ALA A 161 -14.32 9.95 -20.53
C ALA A 161 -15.30 8.79 -20.29
N ASP A 162 -14.86 7.58 -20.59
CA ASP A 162 -15.59 6.37 -20.22
C ASP A 162 -15.43 6.11 -18.73
N LEU A 163 -16.44 6.49 -17.93
CA LEU A 163 -16.41 6.41 -16.47
C LEU A 163 -16.25 4.97 -15.95
N THR A 164 -16.54 3.96 -16.78
CA THR A 164 -16.32 2.54 -16.40
C THR A 164 -14.84 2.16 -16.33
N LYS A 165 -13.97 2.97 -16.94
CA LYS A 165 -12.52 2.79 -16.91
C LYS A 165 -11.82 3.69 -15.88
N VAL A 166 -12.48 4.74 -15.43
CA VAL A 166 -11.89 5.65 -14.43
C VAL A 166 -11.75 4.93 -13.11
N SER A 167 -10.54 4.92 -12.56
CA SER A 167 -10.22 4.28 -11.29
C SER A 167 -9.54 5.24 -10.32
N GLY A 168 -9.72 5.00 -9.04
CA GLY A 168 -9.07 5.82 -8.02
C GLY A 168 -9.78 5.80 -6.67
N SER A 169 -9.48 6.81 -5.87
CA SER A 169 -10.07 6.91 -4.53
C SER A 169 -10.21 8.35 -4.04
N ILE A 170 -11.15 8.56 -3.13
CA ILE A 170 -11.24 9.78 -2.32
C ILE A 170 -10.97 9.38 -0.86
N ARG A 171 -9.91 9.94 -0.28
CA ARG A 171 -9.48 9.58 1.06
C ARG A 171 -10.38 10.19 2.12
N PHE A 172 -11.12 9.32 2.83
CA PHE A 172 -11.84 9.66 4.06
C PHE A 172 -11.38 8.73 5.18
N ASN A 173 -10.68 9.26 6.20
CA ASN A 173 -10.16 8.46 7.31
C ASN A 173 -10.43 9.14 8.66
N PRO A 174 -11.53 8.81 9.34
CA PRO A 174 -11.86 9.34 10.66
C PRO A 174 -10.99 8.76 11.79
N PHE A 175 -10.45 7.53 11.63
CA PHE A 175 -9.73 6.81 12.69
C PHE A 175 -8.52 7.59 13.24
N LYS A 176 -7.80 8.30 12.37
CA LYS A 176 -6.70 9.15 12.83
C LYS A 176 -7.16 10.17 13.86
N ARG A 177 -8.35 10.77 13.69
CA ARG A 177 -8.90 11.76 14.64
C ARG A 177 -9.46 11.10 15.88
N MET A 178 -10.03 9.91 15.76
CA MET A 178 -10.48 9.13 16.93
C MET A 178 -9.27 8.86 17.84
N LEU A 179 -8.18 8.34 17.29
CA LEU A 179 -6.96 8.01 18.04
C LEU A 179 -6.24 9.24 18.62
N THR A 180 -6.13 10.33 17.83
CA THR A 180 -5.32 11.49 18.23
C THR A 180 -6.09 12.59 18.95
N LYS A 181 -7.43 12.62 18.87
CA LYS A 181 -8.29 13.67 19.41
C LYS A 181 -9.43 13.14 20.30
N GLY A 182 -9.49 11.83 20.56
CA GLY A 182 -10.53 11.22 21.36
C GLY A 182 -11.94 11.43 20.83
N ARG A 183 -12.13 11.51 19.50
CA ARG A 183 -13.42 11.66 18.85
C ARG A 183 -14.08 10.31 18.66
N ASP A 184 -15.42 10.25 18.72
CA ASP A 184 -16.19 9.06 18.37
C ASP A 184 -16.36 8.94 16.85
N PHE A 185 -16.54 7.70 16.33
CA PHE A 185 -16.87 7.47 14.93
C PHE A 185 -18.24 8.07 14.58
N ALA A 186 -19.19 8.06 15.50
CA ALA A 186 -20.52 8.66 15.33
C ALA A 186 -20.45 10.13 14.86
N ASP A 187 -19.43 10.89 15.31
CA ASP A 187 -19.21 12.28 14.87
C ASP A 187 -18.93 12.42 13.35
N TYR A 188 -18.62 11.31 12.68
CA TYR A 188 -18.21 11.28 11.26
C TYR A 188 -19.09 10.39 10.37
N ALA A 189 -20.06 9.68 10.95
CA ALA A 189 -20.91 8.74 10.22
C ALA A 189 -21.67 9.42 9.06
N ASP A 190 -22.32 10.56 9.35
CA ASP A 190 -23.05 11.33 8.33
C ASP A 190 -22.13 11.84 7.21
N GLN A 191 -20.89 12.23 7.54
CA GLN A 191 -19.91 12.64 6.54
C GLN A 191 -19.46 11.46 5.68
N ALA A 192 -19.31 10.26 6.25
CA ALA A 192 -18.97 9.06 5.50
C ALA A 192 -20.07 8.72 4.49
N VAL A 193 -21.33 8.76 4.93
CA VAL A 193 -22.50 8.55 4.06
C VAL A 193 -22.51 9.59 2.92
N ALA A 194 -22.38 10.88 3.25
CA ALA A 194 -22.38 11.94 2.26
C ALA A 194 -21.23 11.80 1.21
N VAL A 195 -20.05 11.34 1.61
CA VAL A 195 -18.95 11.07 0.66
C VAL A 195 -19.31 9.91 -0.27
N ILE A 196 -19.90 8.84 0.26
CA ILE A 196 -20.32 7.68 -0.55
C ILE A 196 -21.43 8.08 -1.53
N ASP A 197 -22.44 8.80 -1.06
CA ASP A 197 -23.56 9.23 -1.89
C ASP A 197 -23.12 10.18 -3.02
N ALA A 198 -22.15 11.06 -2.75
CA ALA A 198 -21.61 11.99 -3.76
C ALA A 198 -20.91 11.30 -4.94
N VAL A 199 -20.41 10.07 -4.77
CA VAL A 199 -19.66 9.32 -5.81
C VAL A 199 -20.41 8.10 -6.32
N LYS A 200 -21.63 7.83 -5.84
CA LYS A 200 -22.40 6.64 -6.17
C LYS A 200 -23.14 6.76 -7.53
N GLU A 201 -23.40 7.99 -7.99
CA GLU A 201 -24.06 8.32 -9.25
C GLU A 201 -23.06 8.51 -10.40
#